data_22726d1c6af2e1ebb82d0f93e5533433
#
_entry.id   22726d1c6af2e1ebb82d0f93e5533433
#
_cell.length_a   1.000
_cell.length_b   1.000
_cell.length_c   1.000
_cell.angle_alpha   90.00
_cell.angle_beta   90.00
_cell.angle_gamma   90.00
#
_symmetry.space_group_name_H-M   'P 1'
#
loop_
_entity.id
_entity.type
_entity.pdbx_description
1 polymer ?
#
loop_
_entity_poly.entity_id
_entity_poly.type
_entity_poly.pdbx_seq_one_letter_code
_entity_poly.pdbx_strand_id
1 'polypeptide(L)'
;MEVQFLGTGAGLPAKFRNTQSFVFNFMQELKECWMFDCGEATQHQILKTNIKPTKITKIFISHLHADHVLGLIGFLSSRSFLLDTKASKVTIYGPVGIKEFIEKNMMFTHCSLSYSVEYIEISSEQCIIDNKTVTVFSYPLAHSIECFGYKIIFKKQKGSLDADKLKELGITPGPFYREIKEADTFEFNGKVYNSSDFLSEDKPGKEISIIPDTRYFEGLNEFVKNSNIIITECTYLLKEDAHHAKKNYHLSVLDIEKIIEKSRVENVFLTHISARYDRSIEKEVIDTLSSKCMVRIAHDLEEYSL
;
A
#
# COMPACT_ATOMS: atom_id res chain seq x y z
N MET A 1 -4.62 5.80 -9.03
CA MET A 1 -4.36 5.26 -7.67
C MET A 1 -3.90 6.37 -6.75
N GLU A 2 -4.25 6.27 -5.48
CA GLU A 2 -3.95 7.29 -4.46
C GLU A 2 -3.50 6.59 -3.18
N VAL A 3 -2.70 7.27 -2.36
CA VAL A 3 -2.35 6.83 -1.01
C VAL A 3 -2.80 7.87 0.00
N GLN A 4 -3.54 7.45 1.02
CA GLN A 4 -3.99 8.26 2.14
C GLN A 4 -3.25 7.83 3.39
N PHE A 5 -2.44 8.71 3.98
CA PHE A 5 -1.79 8.43 5.25
C PHE A 5 -2.74 8.71 6.42
N LEU A 6 -2.89 7.74 7.32
CA LEU A 6 -3.75 7.84 8.50
C LEU A 6 -2.93 8.04 9.77
N GLY A 7 -1.70 7.54 9.78
CA GLY A 7 -0.76 7.69 10.86
C GLY A 7 0.67 7.49 10.34
N THR A 8 1.56 8.36 10.74
CA THR A 8 2.93 8.49 10.21
C THR A 8 4.00 8.54 11.31
N GLY A 9 3.60 8.30 12.56
CA GLY A 9 4.49 8.30 13.73
C GLY A 9 4.99 6.92 14.11
N ALA A 10 6.19 6.87 14.69
CA ALA A 10 6.89 5.68 15.15
C ALA A 10 6.65 5.40 16.63
N GLY A 11 6.27 4.18 16.99
CA GLY A 11 6.19 3.63 18.34
C GLY A 11 5.06 4.17 19.21
N LEU A 12 4.82 5.46 19.23
CA LEU A 12 3.80 6.12 20.05
C LEU A 12 3.12 7.26 19.27
N PRO A 13 1.84 7.55 19.60
CA PRO A 13 1.20 8.70 19.00
C PRO A 13 1.82 10.01 19.52
N ALA A 14 1.93 10.99 18.64
CA ALA A 14 2.40 12.33 18.93
C ALA A 14 1.33 13.37 18.56
N LYS A 15 1.55 14.64 18.91
CA LYS A 15 0.57 15.72 18.67
C LYS A 15 0.11 15.82 17.22
N PHE A 16 1.01 15.54 16.25
CA PHE A 16 0.76 15.71 14.83
C PHE A 16 0.94 14.43 14.01
N ARG A 17 1.24 13.29 14.67
CA ARG A 17 1.46 12.00 14.03
C ARG A 17 0.83 10.90 14.88
N ASN A 18 -0.16 10.23 14.32
CA ASN A 18 -0.72 9.01 14.88
C ASN A 18 0.20 7.81 14.59
N THR A 19 -0.01 6.69 15.25
CA THR A 19 0.69 5.44 15.01
C THR A 19 0.44 4.94 13.58
N GLN A 20 1.35 4.11 13.08
CA GLN A 20 1.49 3.74 11.68
C GLN A 20 0.20 3.16 11.08
N SER A 21 -0.27 3.79 10.01
CA SER A 21 -1.30 3.25 9.11
C SER A 21 -1.43 4.10 7.85
N PHE A 22 -1.65 3.47 6.71
CA PHE A 22 -2.05 4.16 5.47
C PHE A 22 -2.93 3.25 4.59
N VAL A 23 -3.65 3.87 3.66
CA VAL A 23 -4.57 3.16 2.77
C VAL A 23 -4.29 3.54 1.34
N PHE A 24 -4.10 2.53 0.48
CA PHE A 24 -4.18 2.72 -0.96
C PHE A 24 -5.64 2.70 -1.43
N ASN A 25 -6.02 3.72 -2.14
CA ASN A 25 -7.28 3.81 -2.87
C ASN A 25 -7.07 3.27 -4.30
N PHE A 26 -7.38 2.00 -4.51
CA PHE A 26 -7.36 1.33 -5.81
C PHE A 26 -8.76 1.22 -6.43
N MET A 27 -9.64 2.17 -6.12
CA MET A 27 -11.01 2.16 -6.63
C MET A 27 -11.10 2.22 -8.16
N GLN A 28 -10.13 2.84 -8.82
CA GLN A 28 -10.07 2.90 -10.28
C GLN A 28 -9.60 1.56 -10.88
N GLU A 29 -8.56 0.96 -10.27
CA GLU A 29 -7.86 -0.21 -10.77
C GLU A 29 -8.55 -1.53 -10.34
N LEU A 30 -8.94 -1.64 -9.06
CA LEU A 30 -9.39 -2.89 -8.44
C LEU A 30 -10.79 -2.81 -7.84
N LYS A 31 -11.42 -1.61 -7.76
CA LYS A 31 -12.70 -1.34 -7.08
C LYS A 31 -12.64 -1.58 -5.57
N GLU A 32 -11.48 -1.52 -4.97
CA GLU A 32 -11.26 -1.75 -3.55
C GLU A 32 -10.16 -0.83 -2.96
N CYS A 33 -10.09 -0.76 -1.63
CA CYS A 33 -9.04 -0.10 -0.89
C CYS A 33 -8.23 -1.14 -0.10
N TRP A 34 -6.92 -0.91 0.05
CA TRP A 34 -6.01 -1.77 0.79
C TRP A 34 -5.34 -1.00 1.92
N MET A 35 -5.44 -1.49 3.14
CA MET A 35 -4.82 -0.88 4.30
C MET A 35 -3.50 -1.56 4.65
N PHE A 36 -2.50 -0.78 4.99
CA PHE A 36 -1.18 -1.22 5.45
C PHE A 36 -0.96 -0.72 6.86
N ASP A 37 -0.78 -1.67 7.76
CA ASP A 37 -0.80 -1.54 9.20
C ASP A 37 -2.07 -0.87 9.73
N CYS A 38 -2.37 -1.09 10.99
CA CYS A 38 -3.54 -0.55 11.66
C CYS A 38 -3.19 -0.24 13.11
N GLY A 39 -2.41 0.80 13.30
CA GLY A 39 -2.03 1.28 14.61
C GLY A 39 -3.23 1.85 15.39
N GLU A 40 -3.00 2.19 16.65
CA GLU A 40 -4.02 2.74 17.52
C GLU A 40 -4.73 3.94 16.88
N ALA A 41 -6.03 4.05 17.11
CA ALA A 41 -6.90 5.11 16.60
C ALA A 41 -6.99 5.25 15.06
N THR A 42 -6.51 4.27 14.28
CA THR A 42 -6.66 4.27 12.81
C THR A 42 -8.12 4.49 12.39
N GLN A 43 -9.09 3.85 13.05
CA GLN A 43 -10.51 4.06 12.75
C GLN A 43 -10.97 5.50 12.93
N HIS A 44 -10.42 6.23 13.91
CA HIS A 44 -10.74 7.64 14.14
C HIS A 44 -10.12 8.55 13.07
N GLN A 45 -8.94 8.19 12.58
CA GLN A 45 -8.31 8.90 11.48
C GLN A 45 -9.09 8.72 10.17
N ILE A 46 -9.58 7.51 9.89
CA ILE A 46 -10.44 7.23 8.72
C ILE A 46 -11.67 8.16 8.70
N LEU A 47 -12.29 8.45 9.85
CA LEU A 47 -13.46 9.34 9.93
C LEU A 47 -13.19 10.77 9.43
N LYS A 48 -11.94 11.17 9.35
CA LYS A 48 -11.50 12.50 8.87
C LYS A 48 -11.14 12.49 7.38
N THR A 49 -11.35 11.39 6.69
CA THR A 49 -11.01 11.18 5.28
C THR A 49 -12.24 10.77 4.45
N ASN A 50 -12.07 10.66 3.14
CA ASN A 50 -13.09 10.15 2.22
C ASN A 50 -13.10 8.61 2.11
N ILE A 51 -12.20 7.92 2.82
CA ILE A 51 -12.12 6.45 2.78
C ILE A 51 -13.35 5.84 3.44
N LYS A 52 -14.00 4.94 2.71
CA LYS A 52 -15.11 4.16 3.24
C LYS A 52 -14.58 2.86 3.85
N PRO A 53 -14.73 2.60 5.16
CA PRO A 53 -14.26 1.37 5.79
C PRO A 53 -14.75 0.09 5.10
N THR A 54 -15.96 0.13 4.52
CA THR A 54 -16.55 -0.99 3.78
C THR A 54 -15.83 -1.33 2.47
N LYS A 55 -15.03 -0.40 1.93
CA LYS A 55 -14.21 -0.62 0.72
C LYS A 55 -12.81 -1.16 1.01
N ILE A 56 -12.40 -1.17 2.27
CA ILE A 56 -11.16 -1.82 2.71
C ILE A 56 -11.41 -3.33 2.74
N THR A 57 -10.89 -4.03 1.75
CA THR A 57 -11.08 -5.48 1.55
C THR A 57 -9.84 -6.29 1.89
N LYS A 58 -8.68 -5.65 1.91
CA LYS A 58 -7.40 -6.27 2.28
C LYS A 58 -6.67 -5.40 3.30
N ILE A 59 -6.09 -6.07 4.30
CA ILE A 59 -5.27 -5.45 5.34
C ILE A 59 -3.94 -6.20 5.37
N PHE A 60 -2.86 -5.47 5.23
CA PHE A 60 -1.50 -6.00 5.26
C PHE A 60 -0.82 -5.53 6.55
N ILE A 61 -0.49 -6.45 7.41
CA ILE A 61 0.20 -6.18 8.67
C ILE A 61 1.67 -6.55 8.50
N SER A 62 2.53 -5.59 8.75
CA SER A 62 3.97 -5.78 8.62
C SER A 62 4.54 -6.67 9.71
N HIS A 63 4.20 -6.38 10.97
CA HIS A 63 4.65 -7.09 12.16
C HIS A 63 3.71 -6.82 13.36
N LEU A 64 3.93 -7.49 14.50
CA LEU A 64 3.00 -7.48 15.63
C LEU A 64 3.36 -6.49 16.74
N HIS A 65 4.15 -5.44 16.48
CA HIS A 65 4.30 -4.37 17.45
C HIS A 65 3.00 -3.57 17.62
N ALA A 66 2.82 -3.02 18.79
CA ALA A 66 1.59 -2.36 19.23
C ALA A 66 1.13 -1.23 18.28
N ASP A 67 2.04 -0.40 17.84
CA ASP A 67 1.79 0.75 16.97
C ASP A 67 1.42 0.38 15.52
N HIS A 68 1.48 -0.92 15.17
CA HIS A 68 1.08 -1.45 13.86
C HIS A 68 -0.21 -2.28 13.90
N VAL A 69 -0.67 -2.74 15.10
CA VAL A 69 -1.78 -3.71 15.17
C VAL A 69 -2.91 -3.34 16.14
N LEU A 70 -2.69 -2.45 17.14
CA LEU A 70 -3.70 -2.23 18.19
C LEU A 70 -4.99 -1.58 17.69
N GLY A 71 -5.00 -0.94 16.55
CA GLY A 71 -6.21 -0.40 15.92
C GLY A 71 -7.11 -1.44 15.26
N LEU A 72 -6.59 -2.67 14.97
CA LEU A 72 -7.32 -3.69 14.21
C LEU A 72 -8.64 -4.08 14.85
N ILE A 73 -8.66 -4.33 16.15
CA ILE A 73 -9.85 -4.83 16.84
C ILE A 73 -10.98 -3.79 16.78
N GLY A 74 -10.64 -2.52 17.06
CA GLY A 74 -11.60 -1.41 16.95
C GLY A 74 -12.09 -1.21 15.52
N PHE A 75 -11.18 -1.24 14.53
CA PHE A 75 -11.53 -1.07 13.12
C PHE A 75 -12.44 -2.21 12.62
N LEU A 76 -12.08 -3.47 12.86
CA LEU A 76 -12.87 -4.63 12.42
C LEU A 76 -14.26 -4.64 13.07
N SER A 77 -14.35 -4.33 14.37
CA SER A 77 -15.62 -4.23 15.09
C SER A 77 -16.50 -3.10 14.54
N SER A 78 -15.94 -1.90 14.37
CA SER A 78 -16.69 -0.75 13.83
C SER A 78 -17.19 -0.99 12.41
N ARG A 79 -16.37 -1.61 11.57
CA ARG A 79 -16.73 -1.97 10.20
C ARG A 79 -17.95 -2.90 10.16
N SER A 80 -18.12 -3.76 11.17
CA SER A 80 -19.25 -4.68 11.29
C SER A 80 -20.60 -3.96 11.37
N PHE A 81 -20.65 -2.79 11.99
CA PHE A 81 -21.88 -1.99 12.09
C PHE A 81 -22.23 -1.23 10.80
N LEU A 82 -21.31 -1.15 9.86
CA LEU A 82 -21.50 -0.44 8.58
C LEU A 82 -21.94 -1.35 7.44
N LEU A 83 -22.11 -2.64 7.70
CA LEU A 83 -22.40 -3.65 6.67
C LEU A 83 -23.78 -4.29 6.92
N ASP A 84 -24.64 -4.19 5.92
CA ASP A 84 -25.97 -4.82 5.96
C ASP A 84 -25.98 -6.29 5.53
N THR A 85 -24.87 -6.84 5.04
CA THR A 85 -24.84 -8.19 4.46
C THR A 85 -23.62 -9.01 4.84
N LYS A 86 -23.83 -10.32 5.06
CA LYS A 86 -22.77 -11.33 5.25
C LYS A 86 -21.88 -11.55 4.01
N ALA A 87 -22.21 -10.95 2.88
CA ALA A 87 -21.49 -11.13 1.62
C ALA A 87 -20.14 -10.39 1.56
N SER A 88 -19.87 -9.52 2.52
CA SER A 88 -18.58 -8.80 2.60
C SER A 88 -17.49 -9.70 3.20
N LYS A 89 -16.29 -9.59 2.67
CA LYS A 89 -15.10 -10.31 3.11
C LYS A 89 -13.94 -9.32 3.32
N VAL A 90 -13.12 -9.57 4.33
CA VAL A 90 -11.80 -8.94 4.50
C VAL A 90 -10.74 -10.03 4.55
N THR A 91 -9.67 -9.87 3.79
CA THR A 91 -8.50 -10.74 3.90
C THR A 91 -7.40 -9.99 4.64
N ILE A 92 -6.86 -10.60 5.69
CA ILE A 92 -5.77 -10.06 6.50
C ILE A 92 -4.52 -10.87 6.21
N TYR A 93 -3.50 -10.19 5.72
CA TYR A 93 -2.16 -10.71 5.49
C TYR A 93 -1.26 -10.22 6.61
N GLY A 94 -0.44 -11.09 7.20
CA GLY A 94 0.48 -10.67 8.25
C GLY A 94 1.32 -11.82 8.78
N PRO A 95 2.25 -11.57 9.71
CA PRO A 95 3.12 -12.60 10.28
C PRO A 95 2.32 -13.64 11.05
N VAL A 96 2.95 -14.78 11.29
CA VAL A 96 2.38 -15.86 12.13
C VAL A 96 1.98 -15.31 13.49
N GLY A 97 0.78 -15.65 13.94
CA GLY A 97 0.17 -15.15 15.18
C GLY A 97 -0.86 -14.04 14.99
N ILE A 98 -0.96 -13.42 13.80
CA ILE A 98 -1.95 -12.36 13.55
C ILE A 98 -3.40 -12.89 13.72
N LYS A 99 -3.67 -14.09 13.24
CA LYS A 99 -4.97 -14.75 13.44
C LYS A 99 -5.28 -14.92 14.91
N GLU A 100 -4.36 -15.52 15.65
CA GLU A 100 -4.54 -15.76 17.10
C GLU A 100 -4.74 -14.45 17.86
N PHE A 101 -3.95 -13.41 17.54
CA PHE A 101 -4.10 -12.08 18.12
C PHE A 101 -5.53 -11.53 17.94
N ILE A 102 -6.06 -11.58 16.72
CA ILE A 102 -7.40 -11.04 16.44
C ILE A 102 -8.48 -11.91 17.09
N GLU A 103 -8.47 -13.22 16.91
CA GLU A 103 -9.50 -14.12 17.42
C GLU A 103 -9.58 -14.10 18.95
N LYS A 104 -8.44 -14.08 19.66
CA LYS A 104 -8.43 -13.97 21.13
C LYS A 104 -8.98 -12.63 21.62
N ASN A 105 -8.59 -11.51 20.99
CA ASN A 105 -9.12 -10.21 21.38
C ASN A 105 -10.63 -10.12 21.11
N MET A 106 -11.12 -10.61 19.97
CA MET A 106 -12.56 -10.68 19.68
C MET A 106 -13.30 -11.56 20.71
N MET A 107 -12.72 -12.68 21.11
CA MET A 107 -13.28 -13.56 22.12
C MET A 107 -13.38 -12.87 23.47
N PHE A 108 -12.32 -12.23 23.96
CA PHE A 108 -12.32 -11.55 25.26
C PHE A 108 -13.23 -10.33 25.31
N THR A 109 -13.38 -9.64 24.19
CA THR A 109 -14.28 -8.48 24.07
C THR A 109 -15.72 -8.85 23.73
N HIS A 110 -16.01 -10.14 23.58
CA HIS A 110 -17.32 -10.67 23.13
C HIS A 110 -17.81 -10.03 21.81
N CYS A 111 -16.88 -9.60 20.95
CA CYS A 111 -17.19 -9.02 19.66
C CYS A 111 -17.43 -10.12 18.62
N SER A 112 -18.51 -9.99 17.85
CA SER A 112 -18.80 -10.80 16.68
C SER A 112 -18.84 -9.93 15.44
N LEU A 113 -18.29 -10.45 14.33
CA LEU A 113 -18.27 -9.74 13.06
C LEU A 113 -19.45 -10.19 12.18
N SER A 114 -20.10 -9.22 11.52
CA SER A 114 -21.21 -9.49 10.57
C SER A 114 -20.72 -9.97 9.20
N TYR A 115 -19.41 -10.08 8.99
CA TYR A 115 -18.76 -10.45 7.75
C TYR A 115 -17.64 -11.48 7.99
N SER A 116 -17.16 -12.12 6.91
CA SER A 116 -16.07 -13.09 7.00
C SER A 116 -14.71 -12.43 6.99
N VAL A 117 -13.82 -12.95 7.83
CA VAL A 117 -12.37 -12.60 7.80
C VAL A 117 -11.60 -13.84 7.38
N GLU A 118 -10.74 -13.66 6.37
CA GLU A 118 -9.76 -14.66 5.97
C GLU A 118 -8.38 -14.21 6.46
N TYR A 119 -7.62 -15.14 7.02
CA TYR A 119 -6.26 -14.87 7.49
C TYR A 119 -5.26 -15.60 6.61
N ILE A 120 -4.25 -14.89 6.15
CA ILE A 120 -3.11 -15.43 5.41
C ILE A 120 -1.86 -15.09 6.19
N GLU A 121 -1.41 -16.06 6.98
CA GLU A 121 -0.19 -15.91 7.78
C GLU A 121 1.03 -16.14 6.91
N ILE A 122 2.00 -15.24 7.03
CA ILE A 122 3.22 -15.16 6.21
C ILE A 122 4.40 -15.50 7.09
N SER A 123 5.28 -16.38 6.61
CA SER A 123 6.51 -16.80 7.33
C SER A 123 7.77 -16.71 6.46
N SER A 124 7.65 -16.32 5.20
CA SER A 124 8.77 -16.24 4.26
C SER A 124 8.47 -15.29 3.10
N GLU A 125 9.45 -15.08 2.25
CA GLU A 125 9.22 -14.47 0.95
C GLU A 125 8.32 -15.37 0.10
N GLN A 126 7.19 -14.81 -0.35
CA GLN A 126 6.23 -15.55 -1.19
C GLN A 126 5.31 -14.62 -1.99
N CYS A 127 4.77 -15.14 -3.07
CA CYS A 127 3.66 -14.49 -3.78
C CYS A 127 2.36 -14.73 -3.00
N ILE A 128 1.76 -13.66 -2.49
CA ILE A 128 0.54 -13.72 -1.67
C ILE A 128 -0.72 -13.33 -2.43
N ILE A 129 -0.58 -12.62 -3.54
CA ILE A 129 -1.66 -12.31 -4.48
C ILE A 129 -1.10 -12.43 -5.89
N ASP A 130 -1.79 -13.16 -6.75
CA ASP A 130 -1.53 -13.16 -8.19
C ASP A 130 -2.85 -13.25 -8.96
N ASN A 131 -3.15 -12.21 -9.74
CA ASN A 131 -4.32 -12.16 -10.60
C ASN A 131 -4.01 -11.43 -11.92
N LYS A 132 -5.02 -11.20 -12.76
CA LYS A 132 -4.84 -10.55 -14.08
C LYS A 132 -4.31 -9.11 -14.00
N THR A 133 -4.52 -8.41 -12.88
CA THR A 133 -4.22 -6.97 -12.74
C THR A 133 -3.00 -6.71 -11.88
N VAL A 134 -2.82 -7.48 -10.80
CA VAL A 134 -1.80 -7.22 -9.79
C VAL A 134 -1.20 -8.51 -9.25
N THR A 135 0.10 -8.46 -8.95
CA THR A 135 0.83 -9.46 -8.17
C THR A 135 1.38 -8.80 -6.92
N VAL A 136 1.31 -9.46 -5.76
CA VAL A 136 1.88 -8.96 -4.50
C VAL A 136 2.78 -10.02 -3.89
N PHE A 137 3.98 -9.58 -3.50
CA PHE A 137 4.95 -10.39 -2.79
C PHE A 137 5.13 -9.87 -1.37
N SER A 138 5.31 -10.78 -0.42
CA SER A 138 5.87 -10.49 0.89
C SER A 138 7.38 -10.65 0.85
N TYR A 139 8.11 -9.84 1.62
CA TYR A 139 9.56 -9.88 1.70
C TYR A 139 10.02 -9.74 3.16
N PRO A 140 10.82 -10.69 3.70
CA PRO A 140 11.30 -10.62 5.07
C PRO A 140 12.24 -9.44 5.29
N LEU A 141 12.05 -8.73 6.39
CA LEU A 141 12.85 -7.57 6.78
C LEU A 141 13.65 -7.82 8.05
N ALA A 142 14.66 -6.97 8.29
CA ALA A 142 15.58 -7.12 9.41
C ALA A 142 15.15 -6.27 10.61
N HIS A 143 14.10 -6.70 11.29
CA HIS A 143 13.58 -6.04 12.49
C HIS A 143 13.79 -6.89 13.75
N SER A 144 13.39 -6.37 14.93
CA SER A 144 13.54 -7.07 16.23
C SER A 144 12.62 -8.27 16.39
N ILE A 145 11.51 -8.29 15.67
CA ILE A 145 10.59 -9.42 15.54
C ILE A 145 10.34 -9.70 14.05
N GLU A 146 9.65 -10.79 13.74
CA GLU A 146 9.27 -11.12 12.36
C GLU A 146 8.50 -9.96 11.72
N CYS A 147 9.05 -9.45 10.61
CA CYS A 147 8.52 -8.28 9.90
C CYS A 147 8.61 -8.49 8.39
N PHE A 148 7.56 -8.08 7.67
CA PHE A 148 7.48 -8.21 6.23
C PHE A 148 7.22 -6.88 5.55
N GLY A 149 8.02 -6.60 4.51
CA GLY A 149 7.71 -5.62 3.48
C GLY A 149 6.79 -6.21 2.41
N TYR A 150 6.17 -5.36 1.63
CA TYR A 150 5.26 -5.78 0.56
C TYR A 150 5.62 -5.10 -0.75
N LYS A 151 5.69 -5.91 -1.83
CA LYS A 151 5.89 -5.39 -3.18
C LYS A 151 4.64 -5.63 -4.01
N ILE A 152 4.04 -4.55 -4.49
CA ILE A 152 2.84 -4.55 -5.32
C ILE A 152 3.26 -4.28 -6.76
N ILE A 153 2.96 -5.19 -7.66
CA ILE A 153 3.28 -5.08 -9.09
C ILE A 153 1.99 -5.04 -9.88
N PHE A 154 1.59 -3.86 -10.35
CA PHE A 154 0.51 -3.73 -11.33
C PHE A 154 1.01 -4.19 -12.69
N LYS A 155 0.30 -5.13 -13.29
CA LYS A 155 0.64 -5.67 -14.61
C LYS A 155 0.32 -4.65 -15.70
N LYS A 156 1.08 -4.69 -16.78
CA LYS A 156 0.82 -3.89 -17.97
C LYS A 156 -0.63 -4.10 -18.43
N GLN A 157 -1.32 -3.03 -18.75
CA GLN A 157 -2.71 -3.06 -19.20
C GLN A 157 -2.82 -2.60 -20.66
N LYS A 158 -3.65 -3.27 -21.45
CA LYS A 158 -4.01 -2.79 -22.78
C LYS A 158 -4.55 -1.36 -22.70
N GLY A 159 -4.22 -0.56 -23.70
CA GLY A 159 -4.65 0.82 -23.84
C GLY A 159 -6.16 1.02 -23.71
N SER A 160 -6.59 2.25 -23.63
CA SER A 160 -8.02 2.59 -23.64
C SER A 160 -8.55 2.51 -25.07
N LEU A 161 -9.79 2.04 -25.23
CA LEU A 161 -10.45 2.06 -26.53
C LEU A 161 -10.69 3.51 -26.99
N ASP A 162 -10.43 3.76 -28.26
CA ASP A 162 -10.79 4.98 -28.95
C ASP A 162 -12.29 4.92 -29.28
N ALA A 163 -13.10 5.51 -28.40
CA ALA A 163 -14.55 5.47 -28.53
C ALA A 163 -15.04 6.21 -29.78
N ASP A 164 -14.32 7.23 -30.23
CA ASP A 164 -14.70 8.02 -31.41
C ASP A 164 -14.48 7.22 -32.67
N LYS A 165 -13.34 6.56 -32.84
CA LYS A 165 -13.10 5.64 -33.97
C LYS A 165 -14.11 4.49 -34.02
N LEU A 166 -14.46 3.91 -32.86
CA LEU A 166 -15.46 2.84 -32.80
C LEU A 166 -16.85 3.35 -33.19
N LYS A 167 -17.20 4.55 -32.76
CA LYS A 167 -18.46 5.18 -33.11
C LYS A 167 -18.56 5.51 -34.63
N GLU A 168 -17.48 5.92 -35.25
CA GLU A 168 -17.43 6.12 -36.72
C GLU A 168 -17.69 4.80 -37.48
N LEU A 169 -17.34 3.64 -36.94
CA LEU A 169 -17.70 2.33 -37.48
C LEU A 169 -19.17 1.93 -37.16
N GLY A 170 -19.88 2.69 -36.33
CA GLY A 170 -21.22 2.36 -35.88
C GLY A 170 -21.28 1.48 -34.64
N ILE A 171 -20.14 1.26 -33.95
CA ILE A 171 -20.06 0.49 -32.73
C ILE A 171 -20.30 1.42 -31.53
N THR A 172 -21.35 1.17 -30.77
CA THR A 172 -21.70 1.95 -29.57
C THR A 172 -21.14 1.31 -28.30
N PRO A 173 -20.88 2.10 -27.22
CA PRO A 173 -20.43 1.58 -25.95
C PRO A 173 -21.32 0.46 -25.41
N GLY A 174 -20.72 -0.68 -25.04
CA GLY A 174 -21.44 -1.85 -24.56
C GLY A 174 -20.50 -3.04 -24.31
N PRO A 175 -21.05 -4.24 -24.04
CA PRO A 175 -20.25 -5.46 -23.80
C PRO A 175 -19.24 -5.76 -24.91
N PHE A 176 -19.56 -5.43 -26.16
CA PHE A 176 -18.67 -5.64 -27.30
C PHE A 176 -17.36 -4.84 -27.22
N TYR A 177 -17.35 -3.70 -26.54
CA TYR A 177 -16.13 -2.95 -26.25
C TYR A 177 -15.12 -3.79 -25.46
N ARG A 178 -15.60 -4.62 -24.54
CA ARG A 178 -14.75 -5.53 -23.78
C ARG A 178 -14.14 -6.61 -24.68
N GLU A 179 -14.92 -7.17 -25.56
CA GLU A 179 -14.45 -8.18 -26.53
C GLU A 179 -13.37 -7.60 -27.44
N ILE A 180 -13.61 -6.40 -28.00
CA ILE A 180 -12.61 -5.68 -28.80
C ILE A 180 -11.32 -5.44 -28.03
N LYS A 181 -11.42 -5.07 -26.74
CA LYS A 181 -10.23 -4.80 -25.92
C LYS A 181 -9.46 -6.07 -25.55
N GLU A 182 -10.14 -7.19 -25.35
CA GLU A 182 -9.51 -8.45 -24.93
C GLU A 182 -8.92 -9.23 -26.12
N ALA A 183 -9.55 -9.20 -27.28
CA ALA A 183 -9.12 -9.90 -28.49
C ALA A 183 -8.01 -9.16 -29.24
N ASP A 184 -7.30 -9.86 -30.12
CA ASP A 184 -6.32 -9.25 -31.04
C ASP A 184 -7.01 -8.73 -32.31
N THR A 185 -8.10 -9.39 -32.74
CA THR A 185 -8.95 -8.96 -33.87
C THR A 185 -10.41 -9.13 -33.51
N PHE A 186 -11.28 -8.36 -34.14
CA PHE A 186 -12.72 -8.50 -34.02
C PHE A 186 -13.42 -8.37 -35.38
N GLU A 187 -14.57 -9.01 -35.53
CA GLU A 187 -15.38 -8.92 -36.74
C GLU A 187 -16.59 -8.00 -36.50
N PHE A 188 -16.81 -7.08 -37.45
CA PHE A 188 -17.98 -6.22 -37.42
C PHE A 188 -18.47 -5.95 -38.85
N ASN A 189 -19.78 -6.16 -39.11
CA ASN A 189 -20.41 -6.01 -40.45
C ASN A 189 -19.67 -6.79 -41.55
N GLY A 190 -19.20 -8.03 -41.26
CA GLY A 190 -18.52 -8.90 -42.21
C GLY A 190 -17.09 -8.47 -42.56
N LYS A 191 -16.50 -7.55 -41.79
CA LYS A 191 -15.09 -7.15 -41.92
C LYS A 191 -14.33 -7.45 -40.65
N VAL A 192 -13.08 -7.91 -40.80
CA VAL A 192 -12.16 -8.14 -39.68
C VAL A 192 -11.26 -6.92 -39.49
N TYR A 193 -11.14 -6.48 -38.23
CA TYR A 193 -10.34 -5.34 -37.81
C TYR A 193 -9.31 -5.77 -36.77
N ASN A 194 -8.13 -5.15 -36.77
CA ASN A 194 -7.17 -5.32 -35.69
C ASN A 194 -7.59 -4.47 -34.48
N SER A 195 -7.68 -5.07 -33.31
CA SER A 195 -8.05 -4.34 -32.08
C SER A 195 -7.04 -3.24 -31.72
N SER A 196 -5.75 -3.45 -32.05
CA SER A 196 -4.69 -2.46 -31.85
C SER A 196 -4.95 -1.11 -32.52
N ASP A 197 -5.68 -1.08 -33.65
CA ASP A 197 -5.97 0.15 -34.39
C ASP A 197 -6.96 1.06 -33.63
N PHE A 198 -7.66 0.48 -32.66
CA PHE A 198 -8.69 1.13 -31.81
C PHE A 198 -8.26 1.25 -30.35
N LEU A 199 -7.00 0.96 -30.04
CA LEU A 199 -6.46 1.10 -28.67
C LEU A 199 -5.42 2.22 -28.65
N SER A 200 -5.40 2.99 -27.56
CA SER A 200 -4.25 3.82 -27.24
C SER A 200 -3.06 2.96 -26.85
N GLU A 201 -1.89 3.57 -26.67
CA GLU A 201 -0.72 2.86 -26.16
C GLU A 201 -1.04 2.14 -24.84
N ASP A 202 -0.42 0.98 -24.66
CA ASP A 202 -0.55 0.21 -23.43
C ASP A 202 -0.06 1.01 -22.23
N LYS A 203 -0.82 0.95 -21.14
CA LYS A 203 -0.40 1.55 -19.89
C LYS A 203 0.68 0.69 -19.25
N PRO A 204 1.86 1.24 -18.98
CA PRO A 204 2.91 0.50 -18.29
C PRO A 204 2.42 0.02 -16.93
N GLY A 205 2.95 -1.09 -16.49
CA GLY A 205 2.76 -1.53 -15.11
C GLY A 205 3.45 -0.57 -14.14
N LYS A 206 3.08 -0.64 -12.86
CA LYS A 206 3.67 0.15 -11.78
C LYS A 206 4.09 -0.76 -10.64
N GLU A 207 5.30 -0.55 -10.11
CA GLU A 207 5.81 -1.29 -8.97
C GLU A 207 5.89 -0.38 -7.75
N ILE A 208 5.30 -0.83 -6.64
CA ILE A 208 5.28 -0.12 -5.36
C ILE A 208 5.93 -1.02 -4.32
N SER A 209 7.00 -0.56 -3.68
CA SER A 209 7.59 -1.22 -2.52
C SER A 209 7.22 -0.52 -1.23
N ILE A 210 6.80 -1.29 -0.25
CA ILE A 210 6.44 -0.85 1.09
C ILE A 210 7.46 -1.44 2.05
N ILE A 211 8.22 -0.58 2.73
CA ILE A 211 9.27 -0.92 3.68
C ILE A 211 8.83 -0.39 5.05
N PRO A 212 8.17 -1.21 5.86
CA PRO A 212 7.93 -0.91 7.26
C PRO A 212 9.22 -1.04 8.08
N ASP A 213 9.13 -1.24 9.38
CA ASP A 213 10.22 -1.24 10.32
C ASP A 213 11.33 -2.23 9.96
N THR A 214 12.53 -1.71 9.75
CA THR A 214 13.69 -2.51 9.43
C THR A 214 14.98 -1.70 9.60
N ARG A 215 16.07 -2.34 9.96
CA ARG A 215 17.40 -1.77 9.71
C ARG A 215 17.83 -2.02 8.27
N TYR A 216 18.78 -1.21 7.79
CA TYR A 216 19.36 -1.43 6.48
C TYR A 216 20.12 -2.76 6.38
N PHE A 217 19.89 -3.47 5.26
CA PHE A 217 20.64 -4.66 4.82
C PHE A 217 20.65 -4.69 3.27
N GLU A 218 21.62 -5.38 2.68
CA GLU A 218 21.84 -5.36 1.23
C GLU A 218 20.62 -5.86 0.42
N GLY A 219 19.84 -6.78 0.96
CA GLY A 219 18.63 -7.30 0.31
C GLY A 219 17.56 -6.24 0.02
N LEU A 220 17.53 -5.13 0.78
CA LEU A 220 16.61 -4.03 0.48
C LEU A 220 16.82 -3.44 -0.92
N ASN A 221 18.05 -3.41 -1.41
CA ASN A 221 18.34 -2.87 -2.75
C ASN A 221 17.71 -3.73 -3.86
N GLU A 222 17.71 -5.06 -3.71
CA GLU A 222 17.02 -5.95 -4.66
C GLU A 222 15.50 -5.86 -4.49
N PHE A 223 15.02 -5.74 -3.25
CA PHE A 223 13.59 -5.59 -2.98
C PHE A 223 13.00 -4.35 -3.64
N VAL A 224 13.69 -3.21 -3.61
CA VAL A 224 13.21 -1.96 -4.22
C VAL A 224 13.57 -1.81 -5.70
N LYS A 225 14.37 -2.70 -6.25
CA LYS A 225 14.77 -2.67 -7.65
C LYS A 225 13.53 -2.59 -8.55
N ASN A 226 13.55 -1.70 -9.51
CA ASN A 226 12.46 -1.38 -10.44
C ASN A 226 11.21 -0.74 -9.83
N SER A 227 11.19 -0.42 -8.53
CA SER A 227 10.05 0.28 -7.94
C SER A 227 9.92 1.70 -8.49
N ASN A 228 8.72 2.05 -8.95
CA ASN A 228 8.38 3.43 -9.30
C ASN A 228 8.13 4.25 -8.03
N ILE A 229 7.58 3.61 -7.00
CA ILE A 229 7.17 4.23 -5.75
C ILE A 229 7.72 3.40 -4.59
N ILE A 230 8.30 4.09 -3.61
CA ILE A 230 8.70 3.50 -2.33
C ILE A 230 7.96 4.23 -1.21
N ILE A 231 7.26 3.49 -0.35
CA ILE A 231 6.79 3.97 0.95
C ILE A 231 7.64 3.29 2.00
N THR A 232 8.40 4.05 2.77
CA THR A 232 9.39 3.49 3.68
C THR A 232 9.37 4.18 5.03
N GLU A 233 9.65 3.42 6.09
CA GLU A 233 10.02 4.03 7.33
C GLU A 233 11.26 4.92 7.16
N CYS A 234 11.34 5.97 7.94
CA CYS A 234 12.55 6.74 8.19
C CYS A 234 12.48 7.28 9.63
N THR A 235 12.56 6.37 10.58
CA THR A 235 12.38 6.70 12.01
C THR A 235 13.38 7.76 12.47
N TYR A 236 14.59 7.78 11.87
CA TYR A 236 15.66 8.68 12.25
C TYR A 236 16.04 9.65 11.11
N LEU A 237 15.62 10.90 11.26
CA LEU A 237 15.76 11.94 10.23
C LEU A 237 17.12 12.64 10.22
N LEU A 238 17.92 12.58 11.29
CA LEU A 238 19.22 13.21 11.37
C LEU A 238 20.35 12.21 11.10
N LYS A 239 21.39 12.66 10.39
CA LYS A 239 22.58 11.82 10.04
C LYS A 239 23.31 11.29 11.27
N GLU A 240 23.40 12.09 12.32
CA GLU A 240 24.01 11.72 13.61
C GLU A 240 23.26 10.61 14.32
N ASP A 241 21.97 10.45 14.05
CA ASP A 241 21.14 9.39 14.64
C ASP A 241 21.29 8.01 13.95
N ALA A 242 22.09 7.90 12.89
CA ALA A 242 22.24 6.64 12.13
C ALA A 242 22.70 5.44 12.99
N HIS A 243 23.51 5.70 14.04
CA HIS A 243 23.91 4.65 14.99
C HIS A 243 22.71 4.17 15.81
N HIS A 244 21.83 5.09 16.24
CA HIS A 244 20.61 4.75 16.96
C HIS A 244 19.62 3.98 16.06
N ALA A 245 19.50 4.36 14.80
CA ALA A 245 18.70 3.64 13.81
C ALA A 245 19.12 2.18 13.72
N LYS A 246 20.41 1.92 13.45
CA LYS A 246 20.95 0.57 13.35
C LYS A 246 20.76 -0.25 14.63
N LYS A 247 20.98 0.34 15.81
CA LYS A 247 20.82 -0.31 17.11
C LYS A 247 19.38 -0.70 17.40
N ASN A 248 18.42 0.13 17.01
CA ASN A 248 17.00 -0.05 17.28
C ASN A 248 16.26 -0.73 16.12
N TYR A 249 16.97 -1.28 15.13
CA TYR A 249 16.41 -1.96 13.96
C TYR A 249 15.51 -1.07 13.09
N HIS A 250 15.92 0.20 12.87
CA HIS A 250 15.24 1.15 12.01
C HIS A 250 16.16 1.75 10.95
N LEU A 251 15.57 2.46 9.99
CA LEU A 251 16.28 3.23 8.97
C LEU A 251 16.56 4.67 9.42
N SER A 252 17.66 5.18 8.94
CA SER A 252 18.02 6.60 9.00
C SER A 252 17.99 7.26 7.62
N VAL A 253 18.03 8.58 7.59
CA VAL A 253 18.15 9.34 6.34
C VAL A 253 19.35 8.89 5.48
N LEU A 254 20.45 8.45 6.09
CA LEU A 254 21.61 7.91 5.36
C LEU A 254 21.33 6.56 4.69
N ASP A 255 20.44 5.76 5.27
CA ASP A 255 20.05 4.49 4.69
C ASP A 255 19.05 4.69 3.55
N ILE A 256 18.16 5.68 3.68
CA ILE A 256 17.28 6.09 2.59
C ILE A 256 18.10 6.63 1.39
N GLU A 257 19.13 7.43 1.63
CA GLU A 257 20.04 7.91 0.58
C GLU A 257 20.64 6.73 -0.21
N LYS A 258 21.16 5.68 0.47
CA LYS A 258 21.69 4.47 -0.18
C LYS A 258 20.63 3.72 -0.99
N ILE A 259 19.41 3.61 -0.48
CA ILE A 259 18.28 2.95 -1.16
C ILE A 259 17.94 3.70 -2.46
N ILE A 260 17.81 5.03 -2.39
CA ILE A 260 17.54 5.89 -3.55
C ILE A 260 18.67 5.78 -4.58
N GLU A 261 19.92 5.78 -4.14
CA GLU A 261 21.09 5.69 -5.04
C GLU A 261 21.13 4.41 -5.87
N LYS A 262 20.64 3.31 -5.31
CA LYS A 262 20.66 1.98 -5.93
C LYS A 262 19.35 1.60 -6.63
N SER A 263 18.34 2.46 -6.58
CA SER A 263 17.03 2.25 -7.20
C SER A 263 16.80 3.20 -8.38
N ARG A 264 15.74 2.94 -9.15
CA ARG A 264 15.24 3.82 -10.22
C ARG A 264 13.91 4.47 -9.81
N VAL A 265 13.73 4.68 -8.52
CA VAL A 265 12.49 5.18 -7.95
C VAL A 265 12.18 6.61 -8.44
N GLU A 266 10.91 6.86 -8.72
CA GLU A 266 10.40 8.19 -9.09
C GLU A 266 9.93 8.98 -7.87
N ASN A 267 9.25 8.29 -6.94
CA ASN A 267 8.65 8.87 -5.74
C ASN A 267 8.97 8.06 -4.49
N VAL A 268 9.44 8.75 -3.45
CA VAL A 268 9.68 8.17 -2.13
C VAL A 268 8.85 8.91 -1.09
N PHE A 269 8.08 8.17 -0.31
CA PHE A 269 7.34 8.67 0.84
C PHE A 269 7.97 8.14 2.12
N LEU A 270 8.43 9.06 2.97
CA LEU A 270 8.98 8.74 4.28
C LEU A 270 7.86 8.79 5.32
N THR A 271 7.69 7.72 6.06
CA THR A 271 6.70 7.57 7.14
C THR A 271 7.37 6.99 8.38
N HIS A 272 6.60 6.69 9.42
CA HIS A 272 7.11 6.12 10.67
C HIS A 272 8.20 7.02 11.30
N ILE A 273 7.88 8.31 11.45
CA ILE A 273 8.82 9.32 11.93
C ILE A 273 8.80 9.36 13.45
N SER A 274 9.98 9.36 14.09
CA SER A 274 10.09 9.48 15.54
C SER A 274 9.53 10.81 16.05
N ALA A 275 8.77 10.74 17.15
CA ALA A 275 8.21 11.91 17.84
C ALA A 275 9.23 12.93 18.36
N ARG A 276 10.53 12.59 18.33
CA ARG A 276 11.63 13.49 18.69
C ARG A 276 11.84 14.64 17.71
N TYR A 277 11.35 14.49 16.48
CA TYR A 277 11.54 15.46 15.41
C TYR A 277 10.28 16.31 15.24
N ASP A 278 10.49 17.60 15.11
CA ASP A 278 9.47 18.53 14.68
C ASP A 278 9.58 18.81 13.17
N ARG A 279 8.61 19.54 12.62
CA ARG A 279 8.57 19.82 11.18
C ARG A 279 9.68 20.74 10.68
N SER A 280 10.45 21.38 11.55
CA SER A 280 11.48 22.35 11.14
C SER A 280 12.62 21.72 10.35
N ILE A 281 12.92 20.41 10.61
CA ILE A 281 14.01 19.70 9.95
C ILE A 281 13.58 19.05 8.63
N GLU A 282 12.29 18.96 8.33
CA GLU A 282 11.78 18.22 7.18
C GLU A 282 12.31 18.76 5.84
N LYS A 283 12.41 20.09 5.73
CA LYS A 283 12.94 20.72 4.52
C LYS A 283 14.38 20.29 4.25
N GLU A 284 15.24 20.30 5.26
CA GLU A 284 16.64 19.88 5.14
C GLU A 284 16.77 18.42 4.71
N VAL A 285 15.94 17.54 5.29
CA VAL A 285 15.88 16.12 4.92
C VAL A 285 15.46 15.95 3.47
N ILE A 286 14.41 16.63 3.03
CA ILE A 286 13.92 16.58 1.66
C ILE A 286 14.99 17.09 0.69
N ASP A 287 15.60 18.25 0.96
CA ASP A 287 16.65 18.84 0.13
C ASP A 287 17.87 17.91 0.02
N THR A 288 18.20 17.19 1.07
CA THR A 288 19.29 16.21 1.07
C THR A 288 19.01 15.02 0.15
N LEU A 289 17.78 14.51 0.15
CA LEU A 289 17.41 13.26 -0.55
C LEU A 289 16.90 13.47 -1.98
N SER A 290 16.40 14.67 -2.32
CA SER A 290 15.67 14.93 -3.58
C SER A 290 16.54 15.10 -4.82
N SER A 291 17.84 14.80 -4.76
CA SER A 291 18.74 14.97 -5.91
C SER A 291 18.44 14.04 -7.11
N LYS A 292 17.76 12.90 -6.88
CA LYS A 292 17.53 11.85 -7.89
C LYS A 292 16.05 11.51 -8.11
N CYS A 293 15.19 11.77 -7.15
CA CYS A 293 13.77 11.44 -7.19
C CYS A 293 12.97 12.43 -6.34
N MET A 294 11.64 12.38 -6.44
CA MET A 294 10.77 13.17 -5.59
C MET A 294 10.64 12.50 -4.22
N VAL A 295 11.12 13.19 -3.18
CA VAL A 295 11.02 12.73 -1.79
C VAL A 295 9.98 13.57 -1.04
N ARG A 296 9.14 12.92 -0.27
CA ARG A 296 8.16 13.55 0.62
C ARG A 296 8.20 12.91 1.99
N ILE A 297 8.07 13.70 3.02
CA ILE A 297 7.74 13.22 4.37
C ILE A 297 6.23 13.23 4.49
N ALA A 298 5.65 12.05 4.68
CA ALA A 298 4.20 11.89 4.81
C ALA A 298 3.70 12.49 6.13
N HIS A 299 2.53 13.09 6.07
CA HIS A 299 1.81 13.60 7.24
C HIS A 299 0.45 12.93 7.37
N ASP A 300 -0.05 12.89 8.60
CA ASP A 300 -1.38 12.37 8.87
C ASP A 300 -2.44 13.13 8.08
N LEU A 301 -3.38 12.40 7.52
CA LEU A 301 -4.52 12.86 6.74
C LEU A 301 -4.16 13.46 5.37
N GLU A 302 -2.90 13.40 4.95
CA GLU A 302 -2.52 13.78 3.59
C GLU A 302 -2.79 12.64 2.60
N GLU A 303 -3.31 13.02 1.43
CA GLU A 303 -3.58 12.14 0.29
C GLU A 303 -2.69 12.54 -0.89
N TYR A 304 -2.12 11.55 -1.55
CA TYR A 304 -1.26 11.76 -2.72
C TYR A 304 -1.72 10.90 -3.88
N SER A 305 -1.81 11.52 -5.06
CA SER A 305 -1.94 10.80 -6.33
C SER A 305 -0.60 10.17 -6.72
N LEU A 306 -0.64 8.91 -7.18
CA LEU A 306 0.52 8.07 -7.47
C LEU A 306 0.65 7.77 -8.98
#